data_f6f2194210c93dd975fa3cc59feac19a
#
_entry.id   f6f2194210c93dd975fa3cc59feac19a
#
_cell.length_a   1.000
_cell.length_b   1.000
_cell.length_c   1.000
_cell.angle_alpha   90.00
_cell.angle_beta   90.00
_cell.angle_gamma   90.00
#
_symmetry.space_group_name_H-M   'P 1'
#
loop_
_entity.id
_entity.type
_entity.pdbx_description
1 polymer ?
#
loop_
_entity_poly.entity_id
_entity_poly.type
_entity_poly.pdbx_seq_one_letter_code
_entity_poly.pdbx_strand_id
1 'polypeptide(L)'
;MGDVNRIKSVAQRVKETYAAGNQVIVVVSARSGVTNELIGRAKSLNPDPDDREMDLLLTVGEQETIALTAMALHAIGVPAVSRTGKEAGILTDLAHTRARITSISGGDIKDQLDAGKVVILAGFQGYSPDGQITTLGRGGSDLSAIAISAALNADICQIYTDVDGVYTADPRVVEHASKLSEIAYEEMLELASSGSKVMQNRAVEFAQKFDVVFEVRSSFNNNPGTIVKEEAASMEDVVVSGVALDKNQAKVVVSDLPDHPGTAAELFNALADAGISVDMIVQNIGREGKANMTFTVPRDAINRAEKTVVELFPDEAQGKLFEASDIAKVSVVGVGMRTHTGVAAKLFAALAQAGVNIQLVSTSEIKIAVGIDPKDAEQATRIVHDAFDLGVESS
;
A
#
# COMPACT_ATOMS: atom_id res chain seq x y z
N MET A 1 6.98 3.58 15.36
CA MET A 1 7.33 4.00 16.74
C MET A 1 6.35 3.38 17.73
N GLY A 2 6.78 2.55 18.69
CA GLY A 2 5.86 1.90 19.65
C GLY A 2 5.78 2.68 20.98
N ASP A 3 6.85 2.61 21.74
CA ASP A 3 6.98 3.19 23.07
C ASP A 3 8.31 3.91 23.24
N VAL A 4 8.59 4.41 24.44
CA VAL A 4 9.84 5.14 24.76
C VAL A 4 11.10 4.28 24.53
N ASN A 5 11.04 2.96 24.75
CA ASN A 5 12.18 2.08 24.52
C ASN A 5 12.47 1.94 23.01
N ARG A 6 11.42 1.88 22.20
CA ARG A 6 11.56 1.90 20.73
C ARG A 6 12.16 3.20 20.23
N ILE A 7 11.75 4.35 20.79
CA ILE A 7 12.34 5.65 20.44
C ILE A 7 13.84 5.66 20.78
N LYS A 8 14.25 5.12 21.94
CA LYS A 8 15.66 5.00 22.30
C LYS A 8 16.43 4.07 21.34
N SER A 9 15.84 2.95 20.93
CA SER A 9 16.45 2.04 19.95
C SER A 9 16.63 2.70 18.59
N VAL A 10 15.64 3.48 18.14
CA VAL A 10 15.75 4.27 16.91
C VAL A 10 16.84 5.33 17.03
N ALA A 11 16.90 6.06 18.15
CA ALA A 11 17.94 7.07 18.39
C ALA A 11 19.34 6.43 18.38
N GLN A 12 19.52 5.23 18.92
CA GLN A 12 20.80 4.52 18.88
C GLN A 12 21.20 4.14 17.44
N ARG A 13 20.28 3.63 16.63
CA ARG A 13 20.53 3.32 15.20
C ARG A 13 20.88 4.57 14.41
N VAL A 14 20.14 5.66 14.63
CA VAL A 14 20.43 6.95 14.00
C VAL A 14 21.84 7.45 14.39
N LYS A 15 22.23 7.30 15.66
CA LYS A 15 23.58 7.63 16.12
C LYS A 15 24.66 6.85 15.38
N GLU A 16 24.46 5.54 15.18
CA GLU A 16 25.39 4.67 14.45
C GLU A 16 25.55 5.12 12.99
N THR A 17 24.43 5.43 12.32
CA THR A 17 24.43 5.93 10.95
C THR A 17 25.11 7.31 10.84
N TYR A 18 24.82 8.22 11.78
CA TYR A 18 25.42 9.55 11.86
C TYR A 18 26.94 9.46 12.16
N ALA A 19 27.35 8.61 13.08
CA ALA A 19 28.75 8.41 13.46
C ALA A 19 29.59 7.80 12.31
N ALA A 20 28.95 7.12 11.37
CA ALA A 20 29.60 6.63 10.15
C ALA A 20 29.84 7.74 9.10
N GLY A 21 29.52 9.01 9.40
CA GLY A 21 29.78 10.17 8.56
C GLY A 21 28.64 10.52 7.60
N ASN A 22 27.45 9.97 7.80
CA ASN A 22 26.29 10.26 6.96
C ASN A 22 25.52 11.49 7.45
N GLN A 23 24.95 12.25 6.52
CA GLN A 23 23.87 13.18 6.80
C GLN A 23 22.57 12.40 6.93
N VAL A 24 21.82 12.59 8.02
CA VAL A 24 20.67 11.73 8.35
C VAL A 24 19.39 12.54 8.50
N ILE A 25 18.36 12.12 7.77
CA ILE A 25 16.98 12.57 7.95
C ILE A 25 16.17 11.40 8.48
N VAL A 26 15.38 11.61 9.53
CA VAL A 26 14.53 10.58 10.12
C VAL A 26 13.08 11.01 10.01
N VAL A 27 12.33 10.39 9.12
CA VAL A 27 10.88 10.59 9.02
C VAL A 27 10.18 9.64 9.97
N VAL A 28 9.36 10.17 10.86
CA VAL A 28 8.67 9.36 11.89
C VAL A 28 7.16 9.44 11.75
N SER A 29 6.50 8.32 12.08
CA SER A 29 5.06 8.23 12.26
C SER A 29 4.67 8.49 13.72
N ALA A 30 3.40 8.72 13.98
CA ALA A 30 2.83 8.68 15.31
C ALA A 30 3.16 7.35 16.02
N ARG A 31 3.16 7.36 17.35
CA ARG A 31 3.30 6.11 18.13
C ARG A 31 2.15 5.16 17.84
N SER A 32 2.44 3.86 17.91
CA SER A 32 1.45 2.81 17.64
C SER A 32 0.15 3.03 18.41
N GLY A 33 -0.97 3.00 17.71
CA GLY A 33 -2.32 3.18 18.25
C GLY A 33 -2.78 4.63 18.42
N VAL A 34 -1.88 5.62 18.47
CA VAL A 34 -2.24 7.04 18.73
C VAL A 34 -3.17 7.59 17.67
N THR A 35 -2.91 7.35 16.39
CA THR A 35 -3.78 7.82 15.31
C THR A 35 -5.20 7.27 15.44
N ASN A 36 -5.36 5.98 15.74
CA ASN A 36 -6.67 5.37 15.96
C ASN A 36 -7.36 5.92 17.22
N GLU A 37 -6.62 6.19 18.28
CA GLU A 37 -7.14 6.81 19.51
C GLU A 37 -7.68 8.22 19.21
N LEU A 38 -6.92 9.04 18.48
CA LEU A 38 -7.35 10.39 18.08
C LEU A 38 -8.60 10.36 17.20
N ILE A 39 -8.67 9.46 16.23
CA ILE A 39 -9.88 9.24 15.41
C ILE A 39 -11.06 8.85 16.30
N GLY A 40 -10.87 7.94 17.26
CA GLY A 40 -11.91 7.52 18.20
C GLY A 40 -12.43 8.66 19.06
N ARG A 41 -11.54 9.52 19.55
CA ARG A 41 -11.89 10.73 20.32
C ARG A 41 -12.73 11.73 19.47
N ALA A 42 -12.30 11.99 18.22
CA ALA A 42 -13.04 12.87 17.32
C ALA A 42 -14.46 12.34 17.06
N LYS A 43 -14.57 11.06 16.69
CA LYS A 43 -15.87 10.43 16.39
C LYS A 43 -16.78 10.29 17.59
N SER A 44 -16.26 10.26 18.82
CA SER A 44 -17.06 10.26 20.03
C SER A 44 -17.73 11.63 20.29
N LEU A 45 -17.16 12.71 19.75
CA LEU A 45 -17.72 14.07 19.84
C LEU A 45 -18.65 14.36 18.66
N ASN A 46 -18.25 13.97 17.46
CA ASN A 46 -19.01 14.11 16.24
C ASN A 46 -18.80 12.85 15.36
N PRO A 47 -19.83 12.07 15.04
CA PRO A 47 -19.71 10.89 14.18
C PRO A 47 -19.14 11.20 12.78
N ASP A 48 -19.37 12.42 12.29
CA ASP A 48 -18.89 12.93 11.00
C ASP A 48 -18.13 14.24 11.22
N PRO A 49 -16.86 14.18 11.71
CA PRO A 49 -16.08 15.36 12.02
C PRO A 49 -15.56 16.01 10.74
N ASP A 50 -15.41 17.33 10.77
CA ASP A 50 -14.85 18.10 9.67
C ASP A 50 -13.41 17.65 9.34
N ASP A 51 -13.12 17.44 8.05
CA ASP A 51 -11.85 16.89 7.57
C ASP A 51 -10.64 17.79 7.91
N ARG A 52 -10.82 19.11 7.90
CA ARG A 52 -9.76 20.07 8.27
C ARG A 52 -9.42 19.96 9.77
N GLU A 53 -10.41 19.80 10.63
CA GLU A 53 -10.17 19.61 12.07
C GLU A 53 -9.58 18.23 12.37
N MET A 54 -9.94 17.21 11.56
CA MET A 54 -9.31 15.89 11.62
C MET A 54 -7.82 15.97 11.28
N ASP A 55 -7.44 16.69 10.23
CA ASP A 55 -6.03 16.88 9.86
C ASP A 55 -5.24 17.52 11.01
N LEU A 56 -5.77 18.60 11.59
CA LEU A 56 -5.14 19.26 12.72
C LEU A 56 -4.93 18.31 13.91
N LEU A 57 -5.96 17.52 14.25
CA LEU A 57 -5.94 16.59 15.36
C LEU A 57 -4.94 15.44 15.12
N LEU A 58 -4.96 14.84 13.95
CA LEU A 58 -4.13 13.65 13.65
C LEU A 58 -2.65 13.96 13.66
N THR A 59 -2.24 15.16 13.20
CA THR A 59 -0.81 15.54 13.14
C THR A 59 -0.14 15.67 14.51
N VAL A 60 -0.90 15.74 15.59
CA VAL A 60 -0.38 15.80 16.97
C VAL A 60 0.47 14.56 17.28
N GLY A 61 0.12 13.40 16.75
CA GLY A 61 0.84 12.15 16.99
C GLY A 61 2.28 12.19 16.49
N GLU A 62 2.48 12.67 15.27
CA GLU A 62 3.82 12.81 14.68
C GLU A 62 4.60 13.96 15.33
N GLN A 63 3.94 15.06 15.71
CA GLN A 63 4.60 16.17 16.41
C GLN A 63 5.14 15.73 17.79
N GLU A 64 4.38 14.91 18.53
CA GLU A 64 4.90 14.28 19.73
C GLU A 64 6.15 13.45 19.44
N THR A 65 6.09 12.61 18.40
CA THR A 65 7.15 11.66 18.10
C THR A 65 8.44 12.33 17.63
N ILE A 66 8.37 13.40 16.81
CA ILE A 66 9.58 14.15 16.41
C ILE A 66 10.28 14.79 17.61
N ALA A 67 9.50 15.38 18.53
CA ALA A 67 10.05 16.01 19.72
C ALA A 67 10.73 14.98 20.64
N LEU A 68 10.07 13.86 20.93
CA LEU A 68 10.62 12.77 21.75
C LEU A 68 11.88 12.15 21.12
N THR A 69 11.91 12.01 19.80
CA THR A 69 13.08 11.47 19.07
C THR A 69 14.26 12.42 19.14
N ALA A 70 14.03 13.74 18.96
CA ALA A 70 15.08 14.76 19.12
C ALA A 70 15.66 14.76 20.52
N MET A 71 14.80 14.71 21.57
CA MET A 71 15.23 14.63 22.95
C MET A 71 16.06 13.36 23.22
N ALA A 72 15.68 12.23 22.65
CA ALA A 72 16.42 10.97 22.78
C ALA A 72 17.81 11.04 22.14
N LEU A 73 17.94 11.68 20.96
CA LEU A 73 19.23 11.92 20.28
C LEU A 73 20.12 12.87 21.08
N HIS A 74 19.57 13.97 21.61
CA HIS A 74 20.30 14.89 22.48
C HIS A 74 20.84 14.18 23.73
N ALA A 75 20.04 13.29 24.35
CA ALA A 75 20.46 12.56 25.54
C ALA A 75 21.66 11.62 25.31
N ILE A 76 21.93 11.22 24.06
CA ILE A 76 23.06 10.38 23.67
C ILE A 76 24.16 11.16 22.91
N GLY A 77 24.09 12.50 22.94
CA GLY A 77 25.12 13.41 22.41
C GLY A 77 25.07 13.60 20.91
N VAL A 78 23.95 13.36 20.24
CA VAL A 78 23.77 13.59 18.80
C VAL A 78 23.02 14.92 18.58
N PRO A 79 23.61 15.90 17.86
CA PRO A 79 22.91 17.13 17.49
C PRO A 79 21.71 16.81 16.60
N ALA A 80 20.53 17.29 16.97
CA ALA A 80 19.32 16.98 16.24
C ALA A 80 18.34 18.15 16.28
N VAL A 81 17.45 18.22 15.26
CA VAL A 81 16.39 19.22 15.19
C VAL A 81 15.12 18.58 14.60
N SER A 82 13.98 18.88 15.20
CA SER A 82 12.68 18.42 14.70
C SER A 82 12.08 19.43 13.72
N ARG A 83 11.34 18.93 12.72
CA ARG A 83 10.59 19.72 11.73
C ARG A 83 9.23 19.11 11.49
N THR A 84 8.21 19.95 11.46
CA THR A 84 6.88 19.60 10.94
C THR A 84 6.89 19.55 9.41
N GLY A 85 5.85 19.01 8.79
CA GLY A 85 5.72 19.00 7.32
C GLY A 85 5.75 20.42 6.72
N LYS A 86 5.19 21.41 7.42
CA LYS A 86 5.22 22.81 6.99
C LYS A 86 6.62 23.40 7.04
N GLU A 87 7.37 23.17 8.12
CA GLU A 87 8.76 23.64 8.25
C GLU A 87 9.69 22.95 7.25
N ALA A 88 9.38 21.72 6.86
CA ALA A 88 10.06 20.97 5.80
C ALA A 88 9.65 21.42 4.38
N GLY A 89 8.66 22.29 4.27
CA GLY A 89 8.20 22.81 2.99
C GLY A 89 7.41 21.80 2.14
N ILE A 90 6.70 20.86 2.76
CA ILE A 90 5.84 19.89 2.05
C ILE A 90 4.50 20.56 1.73
N LEU A 91 4.40 21.13 0.53
CA LEU A 91 3.16 21.76 0.03
C LEU A 91 2.25 20.70 -0.58
N THR A 92 0.94 20.81 -0.26
CA THR A 92 -0.09 19.89 -0.74
C THR A 92 -1.21 20.63 -1.47
N ASP A 93 -2.16 19.89 -2.04
CA ASP A 93 -3.47 20.41 -2.43
C ASP A 93 -4.38 20.65 -1.20
N LEU A 94 -5.66 21.01 -1.45
CA LEU A 94 -6.67 21.31 -0.44
C LEU A 94 -7.51 20.11 -0.01
N ALA A 95 -7.19 18.90 -0.47
CA ALA A 95 -7.96 17.69 -0.17
C ALA A 95 -7.62 17.15 1.23
N HIS A 96 -8.20 17.75 2.27
CA HIS A 96 -8.00 17.30 3.65
C HIS A 96 -8.16 15.77 3.82
N THR A 97 -7.45 15.17 4.78
CA THR A 97 -7.37 13.74 5.12
C THR A 97 -6.76 12.82 4.03
N ARG A 98 -6.58 13.31 2.80
CA ARG A 98 -6.03 12.58 1.64
C ARG A 98 -5.26 13.48 0.67
N ALA A 99 -4.64 14.52 1.19
CA ALA A 99 -3.94 15.52 0.40
C ALA A 99 -2.84 14.92 -0.49
N ARG A 100 -2.58 15.56 -1.62
CA ARG A 100 -1.52 15.20 -2.56
C ARG A 100 -0.39 16.21 -2.46
N ILE A 101 0.85 15.72 -2.40
CA ILE A 101 2.03 16.57 -2.44
C ILE A 101 2.11 17.23 -3.82
N THR A 102 2.14 18.55 -3.85
CA THR A 102 2.27 19.34 -5.08
C THR A 102 3.70 19.84 -5.29
N SER A 103 4.42 20.13 -4.21
CA SER A 103 5.84 20.47 -4.26
C SER A 103 6.50 20.29 -2.89
N ILE A 104 7.83 20.18 -2.90
CA ILE A 104 8.66 20.14 -1.68
C ILE A 104 9.81 21.12 -1.89
N SER A 105 9.91 22.13 -1.02
CA SER A 105 11.03 23.08 -1.05
C SER A 105 12.23 22.59 -0.24
N GLY A 106 12.04 21.60 0.64
CA GLY A 106 13.05 21.17 1.60
C GLY A 106 13.23 22.10 2.80
N GLY A 107 12.59 23.28 2.80
CA GLY A 107 12.73 24.24 3.88
C GLY A 107 14.19 24.55 4.22
N ASP A 108 14.56 24.47 5.50
CA ASP A 108 15.92 24.62 6.00
C ASP A 108 16.65 23.27 6.23
N ILE A 109 16.09 22.15 5.76
CA ILE A 109 16.63 20.80 6.04
C ILE A 109 18.10 20.72 5.64
N LYS A 110 18.45 21.19 4.44
CA LYS A 110 19.82 21.17 3.95
C LYS A 110 20.77 21.98 4.83
N ASP A 111 20.35 23.17 5.26
CA ASP A 111 21.15 24.01 6.15
C ASP A 111 21.42 23.35 7.51
N GLN A 112 20.42 22.62 8.04
CA GLN A 112 20.57 21.87 9.29
C GLN A 112 21.50 20.67 9.14
N LEU A 113 21.41 19.94 8.01
CA LEU A 113 22.32 18.83 7.70
C LEU A 113 23.78 19.33 7.53
N ASP A 114 23.97 20.42 6.81
CA ASP A 114 25.28 21.04 6.60
C ASP A 114 25.87 21.60 7.92
N ALA A 115 25.02 21.99 8.86
CA ALA A 115 25.40 22.35 10.22
C ALA A 115 25.69 21.12 11.13
N GLY A 116 25.71 19.90 10.56
CA GLY A 116 26.03 18.66 11.27
C GLY A 116 24.91 18.17 12.18
N LYS A 117 23.65 18.51 11.92
CA LYS A 117 22.51 18.04 12.71
C LYS A 117 21.76 16.92 12.01
N VAL A 118 21.23 15.99 12.79
CA VAL A 118 20.19 15.06 12.34
C VAL A 118 18.87 15.80 12.29
N VAL A 119 18.13 15.69 11.17
CA VAL A 119 16.80 16.30 11.02
C VAL A 119 15.73 15.23 11.25
N ILE A 120 14.83 15.47 12.21
CA ILE A 120 13.68 14.59 12.47
C ILE A 120 12.44 15.26 11.92
N LEU A 121 11.82 14.60 10.93
CA LEU A 121 10.66 15.11 10.21
C LEU A 121 9.39 14.37 10.62
N ALA A 122 8.34 15.14 10.90
CA ALA A 122 7.00 14.58 11.04
C ALA A 122 6.50 14.09 9.68
N GLY A 123 6.35 12.78 9.54
CA GLY A 123 5.72 12.18 8.38
C GLY A 123 4.21 12.45 8.32
N PHE A 124 3.54 11.94 7.28
CA PHE A 124 2.09 11.98 7.15
C PHE A 124 1.47 13.36 6.92
N GLN A 125 2.18 14.46 7.10
CA GLN A 125 1.64 15.82 7.10
C GLN A 125 2.31 16.76 6.12
N GLY A 126 1.56 17.76 5.66
CA GLY A 126 2.02 18.89 4.87
C GLY A 126 1.19 20.14 5.18
N TYR A 127 1.19 21.08 4.27
CA TYR A 127 0.35 22.28 4.36
C TYR A 127 -0.18 22.68 2.98
N SER A 128 -1.37 23.25 2.95
CA SER A 128 -2.04 23.74 1.75
C SER A 128 -1.54 25.17 1.39
N PRO A 129 -1.84 25.68 0.18
CA PRO A 129 -1.43 27.03 -0.24
C PRO A 129 -1.93 28.17 0.67
N ASP A 130 -3.07 27.99 1.34
CA ASP A 130 -3.61 28.92 2.34
C ASP A 130 -3.01 28.72 3.74
N GLY A 131 -2.03 27.82 3.88
CA GLY A 131 -1.27 27.59 5.11
C GLY A 131 -1.93 26.67 6.13
N GLN A 132 -3.03 26.00 5.77
CA GLN A 132 -3.69 25.03 6.61
C GLN A 132 -2.87 23.71 6.68
N ILE A 133 -2.92 23.04 7.82
CA ILE A 133 -2.31 21.70 7.95
C ILE A 133 -3.16 20.71 7.16
N THR A 134 -2.49 19.80 6.46
CA THR A 134 -3.11 18.72 5.70
C THR A 134 -2.46 17.39 6.04
N THR A 135 -3.19 16.29 5.90
CA THR A 135 -2.63 14.95 6.03
C THR A 135 -2.70 14.17 4.71
N LEU A 136 -1.70 13.30 4.50
CA LEU A 136 -1.51 12.56 3.25
C LEU A 136 -2.33 11.27 3.17
N GLY A 137 -3.09 10.94 4.22
CA GLY A 137 -3.83 9.70 4.32
C GLY A 137 -2.96 8.50 4.72
N ARG A 138 -3.51 7.29 4.64
CA ARG A 138 -2.81 6.05 5.04
C ARG A 138 -1.48 5.89 4.30
N GLY A 139 -0.44 5.45 5.03
CA GLY A 139 0.92 5.31 4.48
C GLY A 139 1.61 6.65 4.17
N GLY A 140 1.05 7.75 4.67
CA GLY A 140 1.59 9.09 4.41
C GLY A 140 3.01 9.30 4.93
N SER A 141 3.46 8.58 5.96
CA SER A 141 4.84 8.67 6.44
C SER A 141 5.85 8.06 5.46
N ASP A 142 5.52 6.92 4.85
CA ASP A 142 6.35 6.30 3.81
C ASP A 142 6.44 7.23 2.60
N LEU A 143 5.29 7.80 2.19
CA LEU A 143 5.24 8.79 1.13
C LEU A 143 6.07 10.03 1.46
N SER A 144 6.03 10.53 2.71
CA SER A 144 6.86 11.67 3.14
C SER A 144 8.34 11.36 3.05
N ALA A 145 8.76 10.15 3.49
CA ALA A 145 10.15 9.72 3.45
C ALA A 145 10.68 9.67 2.01
N ILE A 146 9.94 9.03 1.11
CA ILE A 146 10.30 8.92 -0.30
C ILE A 146 10.31 10.30 -0.97
N ALA A 147 9.31 11.14 -0.69
CA ALA A 147 9.19 12.46 -1.29
C ALA A 147 10.33 13.42 -0.86
N ILE A 148 10.72 13.37 0.41
CA ILE A 148 11.89 14.12 0.91
C ILE A 148 13.18 13.56 0.31
N SER A 149 13.32 12.24 0.19
CA SER A 149 14.47 11.61 -0.46
C SER A 149 14.64 12.07 -1.91
N ALA A 150 13.53 12.13 -2.67
CA ALA A 150 13.52 12.68 -4.02
C ALA A 150 13.94 14.16 -4.06
N ALA A 151 13.33 14.98 -3.19
CA ALA A 151 13.57 16.44 -3.19
C ALA A 151 15.01 16.83 -2.82
N LEU A 152 15.67 16.01 -2.01
CA LEU A 152 17.03 16.28 -1.53
C LEU A 152 18.10 15.42 -2.22
N ASN A 153 17.72 14.58 -3.20
CA ASN A 153 18.59 13.62 -3.88
C ASN A 153 19.37 12.76 -2.87
N ALA A 154 18.66 12.14 -1.94
CA ALA A 154 19.26 11.27 -0.94
C ALA A 154 19.88 10.03 -1.63
N ASP A 155 21.04 9.56 -1.15
CA ASP A 155 21.70 8.38 -1.70
C ASP A 155 20.88 7.10 -1.50
N ILE A 156 20.11 7.02 -0.41
CA ILE A 156 19.21 5.90 -0.11
C ILE A 156 18.07 6.35 0.79
N CYS A 157 16.88 5.80 0.54
CA CYS A 157 15.74 5.86 1.45
C CYS A 157 15.54 4.50 2.11
N GLN A 158 15.43 4.43 3.44
CA GLN A 158 15.18 3.19 4.16
C GLN A 158 13.84 3.26 4.89
N ILE A 159 12.93 2.36 4.57
CA ILE A 159 11.61 2.23 5.21
C ILE A 159 11.69 1.11 6.25
N TYR A 160 11.58 1.48 7.52
CA TYR A 160 11.61 0.55 8.64
C TYR A 160 10.20 0.14 9.06
N THR A 161 9.92 -1.16 8.93
CA THR A 161 8.60 -1.76 9.23
C THR A 161 8.74 -2.94 10.21
N ASP A 162 7.68 -3.69 10.43
CA ASP A 162 7.64 -4.88 11.29
C ASP A 162 8.09 -6.18 10.60
N VAL A 163 8.28 -6.12 9.28
CA VAL A 163 8.85 -7.22 8.48
C VAL A 163 10.28 -6.86 8.04
N ASP A 164 11.11 -7.85 7.71
CA ASP A 164 12.51 -7.62 7.34
C ASP A 164 12.76 -7.58 5.83
N GLY A 165 11.73 -7.33 5.06
CA GLY A 165 11.77 -7.18 3.61
C GLY A 165 10.47 -7.59 2.94
N VAL A 166 10.51 -7.71 1.61
CA VAL A 166 9.44 -8.24 0.77
C VAL A 166 9.72 -9.72 0.52
N TYR A 167 8.70 -10.55 0.66
CA TYR A 167 8.79 -11.99 0.51
C TYR A 167 8.04 -12.45 -0.74
N THR A 168 8.41 -13.61 -1.25
CA THR A 168 7.73 -14.28 -2.37
C THR A 168 6.28 -14.67 -2.06
N ALA A 169 5.91 -14.76 -0.79
CA ALA A 169 4.55 -14.83 -0.26
C ALA A 169 4.55 -14.36 1.22
N ASP A 170 3.38 -14.22 1.83
CA ASP A 170 3.28 -13.95 3.28
C ASP A 170 3.85 -15.14 4.08
N PRO A 171 4.94 -14.98 4.86
CA PRO A 171 5.55 -16.08 5.62
C PRO A 171 4.61 -16.72 6.65
N ARG A 172 3.55 -16.00 7.05
CA ARG A 172 2.51 -16.55 7.96
C ARG A 172 1.59 -17.55 7.27
N VAL A 173 1.54 -17.52 5.92
CA VAL A 173 0.76 -18.44 5.09
C VAL A 173 1.66 -19.49 4.46
N VAL A 174 2.85 -19.11 4.00
CA VAL A 174 3.85 -19.96 3.33
C VAL A 174 5.15 -19.91 4.15
N GLU A 175 5.37 -20.91 5.00
CA GLU A 175 6.51 -20.93 5.95
C GLU A 175 7.89 -20.86 5.27
N HIS A 176 8.01 -21.40 4.07
CA HIS A 176 9.25 -21.43 3.28
C HIS A 176 9.32 -20.31 2.21
N ALA A 177 8.49 -19.28 2.34
CA ALA A 177 8.60 -18.11 1.47
C ALA A 177 9.99 -17.47 1.57
N SER A 178 10.60 -17.19 0.42
CA SER A 178 11.92 -16.57 0.33
C SER A 178 11.82 -15.05 0.44
N LYS A 179 12.78 -14.44 1.12
CA LYS A 179 12.93 -12.99 1.11
C LYS A 179 13.62 -12.56 -0.18
N LEU A 180 13.04 -11.58 -0.88
CA LEU A 180 13.64 -10.99 -2.07
C LEU A 180 14.77 -10.04 -1.66
N SER A 181 15.93 -10.16 -2.32
CA SER A 181 17.01 -9.19 -2.15
C SER A 181 16.70 -7.86 -2.81
N GLU A 182 16.00 -7.91 -3.94
CA GLU A 182 15.54 -6.76 -4.70
C GLU A 182 14.25 -7.06 -5.46
N ILE A 183 13.50 -6.02 -5.81
CA ILE A 183 12.24 -6.10 -6.55
C ILE A 183 12.04 -4.84 -7.38
N ALA A 184 11.42 -4.97 -8.57
CA ALA A 184 11.06 -3.83 -9.39
C ALA A 184 9.86 -3.05 -8.81
N TYR A 185 9.79 -1.72 -9.09
CA TYR A 185 8.66 -0.90 -8.62
C TYR A 185 7.31 -1.46 -9.08
N GLU A 186 7.20 -1.89 -10.34
CA GLU A 186 5.97 -2.44 -10.89
C GLU A 186 5.50 -3.70 -10.14
N GLU A 187 6.42 -4.62 -9.84
CA GLU A 187 6.12 -5.83 -9.07
C GLU A 187 5.71 -5.51 -7.64
N MET A 188 6.43 -4.56 -7.00
CA MET A 188 6.10 -4.10 -5.66
C MET A 188 4.69 -3.47 -5.61
N LEU A 189 4.30 -2.69 -6.62
CA LEU A 189 2.96 -2.11 -6.77
C LEU A 189 1.89 -3.20 -6.91
N GLU A 190 2.14 -4.19 -7.77
CA GLU A 190 1.19 -5.28 -7.98
C GLU A 190 1.07 -6.18 -6.74
N LEU A 191 2.16 -6.50 -6.05
CA LEU A 191 2.09 -7.24 -4.79
C LEU A 191 1.34 -6.45 -3.71
N ALA A 192 1.63 -5.16 -3.56
CA ALA A 192 0.97 -4.29 -2.59
C ALA A 192 -0.54 -4.15 -2.87
N SER A 193 -0.95 -3.98 -4.13
CA SER A 193 -2.36 -3.91 -4.55
C SER A 193 -3.09 -5.25 -4.44
N SER A 194 -2.34 -6.35 -4.47
CA SER A 194 -2.87 -7.70 -4.43
C SER A 194 -2.96 -8.31 -3.02
N GLY A 195 -2.60 -7.54 -1.97
CA GLY A 195 -2.77 -7.97 -0.58
C GLY A 195 -1.50 -8.05 0.26
N SER A 196 -0.33 -7.91 -0.33
CA SER A 196 0.93 -7.76 0.41
C SER A 196 0.96 -6.36 1.05
N LYS A 197 0.62 -6.26 2.34
CA LYS A 197 0.47 -4.96 3.05
C LYS A 197 1.81 -4.38 3.53
N VAL A 198 2.91 -4.64 2.85
CA VAL A 198 4.25 -4.19 3.27
C VAL A 198 4.43 -2.69 3.04
N MET A 199 3.93 -2.17 1.92
CA MET A 199 4.03 -0.77 1.53
C MET A 199 2.70 -0.23 1.01
N GLN A 200 2.54 1.09 1.08
CA GLN A 200 1.40 1.78 0.47
C GLN A 200 1.69 2.08 -1.01
N ASN A 201 0.74 1.78 -1.90
CA ASN A 201 0.91 1.96 -3.35
C ASN A 201 1.36 3.38 -3.71
N ARG A 202 0.74 4.42 -3.14
CA ARG A 202 1.11 5.83 -3.40
C ARG A 202 2.59 6.14 -3.11
N ALA A 203 3.18 5.49 -2.12
CA ALA A 203 4.59 5.68 -1.79
C ALA A 203 5.49 5.04 -2.86
N VAL A 204 5.13 3.84 -3.33
CA VAL A 204 5.86 3.13 -4.40
C VAL A 204 5.69 3.84 -5.75
N GLU A 205 4.46 4.28 -6.10
CA GLU A 205 4.19 5.10 -7.29
C GLU A 205 5.03 6.38 -7.31
N PHE A 206 5.15 7.03 -6.15
CA PHE A 206 5.97 8.24 -6.03
C PHE A 206 7.46 7.91 -6.20
N ALA A 207 7.94 6.81 -5.61
CA ALA A 207 9.31 6.34 -5.78
C ALA A 207 9.63 6.03 -7.25
N GLN A 208 8.74 5.33 -7.94
CA GLN A 208 8.87 5.05 -9.37
C GLN A 208 8.92 6.33 -10.21
N LYS A 209 7.99 7.26 -9.95
CA LYS A 209 7.90 8.53 -10.70
C LYS A 209 9.16 9.39 -10.60
N PHE A 210 9.86 9.35 -9.46
CA PHE A 210 11.02 10.19 -9.17
C PHE A 210 12.32 9.39 -9.06
N ASP A 211 12.30 8.11 -9.47
CA ASP A 211 13.44 7.19 -9.46
C ASP A 211 14.16 7.14 -8.09
N VAL A 212 13.38 7.03 -7.01
CA VAL A 212 13.90 6.93 -5.66
C VAL A 212 14.12 5.47 -5.30
N VAL A 213 15.37 5.02 -5.32
CA VAL A 213 15.73 3.71 -4.78
C VAL A 213 15.50 3.69 -3.28
N PHE A 214 14.74 2.70 -2.79
CA PHE A 214 14.50 2.55 -1.37
C PHE A 214 14.65 1.10 -0.90
N GLU A 215 14.94 0.93 0.38
CA GLU A 215 15.11 -0.37 1.03
C GLU A 215 14.01 -0.57 2.08
N VAL A 216 13.30 -1.68 2.01
CA VAL A 216 12.34 -2.11 3.05
C VAL A 216 13.07 -2.97 4.06
N ARG A 217 13.09 -2.57 5.33
CA ARG A 217 13.87 -3.22 6.40
C ARG A 217 13.06 -3.44 7.67
N SER A 218 13.55 -4.36 8.51
CA SER A 218 13.02 -4.53 9.85
C SER A 218 13.46 -3.41 10.81
N SER A 219 12.51 -2.95 11.61
CA SER A 219 12.80 -2.11 12.79
C SER A 219 13.35 -2.89 13.97
N PHE A 220 13.36 -4.25 13.92
CA PHE A 220 13.70 -5.14 15.04
C PHE A 220 15.09 -5.79 14.95
N ASN A 221 15.69 -5.82 13.77
CA ASN A 221 17.00 -6.41 13.51
C ASN A 221 17.83 -5.54 12.55
N ASN A 222 19.06 -5.97 12.24
CA ASN A 222 19.98 -5.29 11.34
C ASN A 222 20.20 -6.07 10.02
N ASN A 223 19.37 -7.07 9.75
CA ASN A 223 19.48 -7.82 8.51
C ASN A 223 19.28 -6.91 7.29
N PRO A 224 19.94 -7.21 6.16
CA PRO A 224 19.63 -6.55 4.89
C PRO A 224 18.15 -6.69 4.56
N GLY A 225 17.58 -5.63 4.01
CA GLY A 225 16.19 -5.60 3.57
C GLY A 225 16.01 -6.03 2.12
N THR A 226 14.93 -5.58 1.52
CA THR A 226 14.66 -5.69 0.08
C THR A 226 14.85 -4.33 -0.57
N ILE A 227 15.67 -4.24 -1.60
CA ILE A 227 15.86 -3.03 -2.41
C ILE A 227 14.74 -2.94 -3.44
N VAL A 228 14.09 -1.78 -3.51
CA VAL A 228 13.06 -1.48 -4.51
C VAL A 228 13.60 -0.41 -5.48
N LYS A 229 13.62 -0.72 -6.77
CA LYS A 229 14.22 0.09 -7.83
C LYS A 229 13.55 -0.17 -9.19
N GLU A 230 13.95 0.52 -10.26
CA GLU A 230 13.34 0.37 -11.60
C GLU A 230 13.53 -1.03 -12.17
N GLU A 231 14.74 -1.56 -12.11
CA GLU A 231 15.06 -2.90 -12.62
C GLU A 231 15.74 -3.75 -11.54
N ALA A 232 15.23 -4.96 -11.31
CA ALA A 232 15.88 -5.95 -10.46
C ALA A 232 16.90 -6.77 -11.30
N ALA A 233 18.07 -7.08 -10.73
CA ALA A 233 19.18 -7.72 -11.47
C ALA A 233 18.87 -9.14 -11.98
N SER A 234 17.83 -9.78 -11.49
CA SER A 234 17.43 -11.17 -11.84
C SER A 234 16.33 -11.26 -12.89
N MET A 235 15.99 -10.17 -13.60
CA MET A 235 14.79 -10.11 -14.44
C MET A 235 14.75 -11.08 -15.62
N GLU A 236 15.88 -11.55 -16.14
CA GLU A 236 15.88 -12.48 -17.28
C GLU A 236 15.57 -13.95 -16.89
N ASP A 237 15.81 -14.34 -15.64
CA ASP A 237 15.64 -15.73 -15.16
C ASP A 237 14.38 -15.93 -14.30
N VAL A 238 13.86 -14.87 -13.66
CA VAL A 238 12.72 -14.95 -12.74
C VAL A 238 11.42 -14.59 -13.44
N VAL A 239 10.60 -15.59 -13.74
CA VAL A 239 9.31 -15.41 -14.42
C VAL A 239 8.25 -14.88 -13.46
N VAL A 240 8.26 -15.35 -12.20
CA VAL A 240 7.32 -15.00 -11.13
C VAL A 240 8.11 -14.61 -9.90
N SER A 241 7.85 -13.42 -9.39
CA SER A 241 8.54 -12.86 -8.22
C SER A 241 7.79 -13.12 -6.91
N GLY A 242 6.47 -13.38 -7.00
CA GLY A 242 5.71 -13.65 -5.78
C GLY A 242 4.25 -13.98 -5.99
N VAL A 243 3.65 -14.44 -4.88
CA VAL A 243 2.22 -14.78 -4.76
C VAL A 243 1.60 -13.96 -3.63
N ALA A 244 0.61 -13.15 -3.96
CA ALA A 244 -0.13 -12.35 -2.98
C ALA A 244 -1.53 -12.93 -2.73
N LEU A 245 -1.99 -12.82 -1.49
CA LEU A 245 -3.31 -13.24 -1.04
C LEU A 245 -4.09 -12.07 -0.46
N ASP A 246 -5.25 -11.75 -1.04
CA ASP A 246 -6.21 -10.82 -0.47
C ASP A 246 -7.50 -11.56 -0.08
N LYS A 247 -7.79 -11.59 1.23
CA LYS A 247 -9.00 -12.20 1.80
C LYS A 247 -10.16 -11.21 1.98
N ASN A 248 -9.94 -9.92 1.69
CA ASN A 248 -10.94 -8.87 1.91
C ASN A 248 -11.65 -8.48 0.60
N GLN A 249 -12.04 -9.46 -0.19
CA GLN A 249 -12.72 -9.24 -1.46
C GLN A 249 -14.10 -9.92 -1.48
N ALA A 250 -15.03 -9.30 -2.18
CA ALA A 250 -16.31 -9.89 -2.55
C ALA A 250 -16.52 -9.76 -4.05
N LYS A 251 -16.99 -10.84 -4.66
CA LYS A 251 -17.48 -10.85 -6.04
C LYS A 251 -18.91 -10.34 -6.07
N VAL A 252 -19.17 -9.36 -6.90
CA VAL A 252 -20.49 -8.82 -7.19
C VAL A 252 -20.86 -9.19 -8.62
N VAL A 253 -22.07 -9.68 -8.82
CA VAL A 253 -22.66 -9.92 -10.14
C VAL A 253 -23.90 -9.04 -10.27
N VAL A 254 -23.91 -8.18 -11.27
CA VAL A 254 -25.09 -7.39 -11.64
C VAL A 254 -25.60 -7.96 -12.95
N SER A 255 -26.79 -8.54 -12.90
CA SER A 255 -27.38 -9.31 -14.01
C SER A 255 -28.41 -8.48 -14.77
N ASP A 256 -28.65 -8.87 -16.01
CA ASP A 256 -29.70 -8.33 -16.87
C ASP A 256 -29.63 -6.82 -17.13
N LEU A 257 -28.45 -6.22 -17.06
CA LEU A 257 -28.23 -4.82 -17.40
C LEU A 257 -28.51 -4.57 -18.90
N PRO A 258 -29.05 -3.42 -19.29
CA PRO A 258 -29.17 -3.03 -20.69
C PRO A 258 -27.82 -3.03 -21.40
N ASP A 259 -27.70 -3.76 -22.52
CA ASP A 259 -26.46 -3.83 -23.30
C ASP A 259 -26.41 -2.72 -24.34
N HIS A 260 -26.13 -1.50 -23.90
CA HIS A 260 -25.93 -0.33 -24.76
C HIS A 260 -24.74 0.51 -24.32
N PRO A 261 -24.18 1.32 -25.24
CA PRO A 261 -23.09 2.24 -24.88
C PRO A 261 -23.51 3.17 -23.74
N GLY A 262 -22.69 3.20 -22.66
CA GLY A 262 -22.91 4.05 -21.48
C GLY A 262 -23.26 3.30 -20.21
N THR A 263 -23.91 2.14 -20.25
CA THR A 263 -24.32 1.37 -19.06
C THR A 263 -23.15 1.09 -18.09
N ALA A 264 -22.00 0.65 -18.61
CA ALA A 264 -20.82 0.43 -17.76
C ALA A 264 -20.30 1.75 -17.14
N ALA A 265 -20.33 2.86 -17.91
CA ALA A 265 -19.91 4.15 -17.39
C ALA A 265 -20.84 4.64 -16.28
N GLU A 266 -22.16 4.49 -16.42
CA GLU A 266 -23.16 4.84 -15.40
C GLU A 266 -22.92 4.05 -14.12
N LEU A 267 -22.76 2.73 -14.22
CA LEU A 267 -22.52 1.84 -13.07
C LEU A 267 -21.23 2.22 -12.31
N PHE A 268 -20.10 2.31 -13.03
CA PHE A 268 -18.83 2.54 -12.35
C PHE A 268 -18.63 3.97 -11.86
N ASN A 269 -19.26 4.98 -12.53
CA ASN A 269 -19.30 6.34 -12.00
C ASN A 269 -20.10 6.40 -10.70
N ALA A 270 -21.28 5.78 -10.64
CA ALA A 270 -22.09 5.75 -9.41
C ALA A 270 -21.36 5.05 -8.25
N LEU A 271 -20.65 3.95 -8.52
CA LEU A 271 -19.81 3.27 -7.52
C LEU A 271 -18.64 4.15 -7.05
N ALA A 272 -18.00 4.87 -7.97
CA ALA A 272 -16.90 5.79 -7.66
C ALA A 272 -17.40 6.98 -6.81
N ASP A 273 -18.53 7.57 -7.16
CA ASP A 273 -19.17 8.66 -6.41
C ASP A 273 -19.59 8.22 -4.99
N ALA A 274 -19.97 6.93 -4.85
CA ALA A 274 -20.22 6.31 -3.55
C ALA A 274 -18.94 5.95 -2.78
N GLY A 275 -17.74 6.26 -3.32
CA GLY A 275 -16.45 5.97 -2.71
C GLY A 275 -16.13 4.47 -2.63
N ILE A 276 -16.61 3.68 -3.60
CA ILE A 276 -16.38 2.23 -3.70
C ILE A 276 -15.27 1.96 -4.70
N SER A 277 -14.18 1.35 -4.24
CA SER A 277 -13.11 0.88 -5.10
C SER A 277 -13.50 -0.44 -5.75
N VAL A 278 -13.29 -0.54 -7.07
CA VAL A 278 -13.52 -1.75 -7.87
C VAL A 278 -12.16 -2.24 -8.38
N ASP A 279 -11.93 -3.56 -8.34
CA ASP A 279 -10.65 -4.14 -8.80
C ASP A 279 -10.86 -4.95 -10.11
N MET A 280 -11.27 -6.22 -10.02
CA MET A 280 -11.48 -7.05 -11.21
C MET A 280 -12.83 -6.72 -11.85
N ILE A 281 -12.87 -6.53 -13.17
CA ILE A 281 -14.12 -6.27 -13.92
C ILE A 281 -14.19 -7.24 -15.09
N VAL A 282 -15.32 -7.95 -15.20
CA VAL A 282 -15.63 -8.84 -16.33
C VAL A 282 -17.05 -8.57 -16.81
N GLN A 283 -17.21 -8.23 -18.09
CA GLN A 283 -18.50 -8.10 -18.73
C GLN A 283 -18.76 -9.32 -19.61
N ASN A 284 -19.89 -9.96 -19.43
CA ASN A 284 -20.37 -11.04 -20.29
C ASN A 284 -21.58 -10.55 -21.10
N ILE A 285 -21.51 -10.73 -22.42
CA ILE A 285 -22.65 -10.47 -23.31
C ILE A 285 -23.74 -11.50 -22.99
N GLY A 286 -24.89 -11.00 -22.60
CA GLY A 286 -26.08 -11.83 -22.34
C GLY A 286 -26.89 -12.11 -23.61
N ARG A 287 -28.13 -12.49 -23.44
CA ARG A 287 -29.10 -12.66 -24.53
C ARG A 287 -30.07 -11.49 -24.55
N GLU A 288 -30.70 -11.27 -25.70
CA GLU A 288 -31.81 -10.29 -25.85
C GLU A 288 -31.45 -8.84 -25.50
N GLY A 289 -30.22 -8.39 -25.82
CA GLY A 289 -29.77 -7.01 -25.56
C GLY A 289 -29.50 -6.73 -24.07
N LYS A 290 -29.20 -7.75 -23.29
CA LYS A 290 -28.81 -7.66 -21.89
C LYS A 290 -27.37 -8.11 -21.71
N ALA A 291 -26.71 -7.60 -20.66
CA ALA A 291 -25.36 -7.97 -20.26
C ALA A 291 -25.30 -8.27 -18.75
N ASN A 292 -24.34 -9.08 -18.36
CA ASN A 292 -24.00 -9.27 -16.96
C ASN A 292 -22.65 -8.62 -16.67
N MET A 293 -22.57 -7.86 -15.60
CA MET A 293 -21.35 -7.25 -15.13
C MET A 293 -20.91 -7.93 -13.84
N THR A 294 -19.72 -8.51 -13.85
CA THR A 294 -19.10 -9.10 -12.67
C THR A 294 -17.90 -8.24 -12.27
N PHE A 295 -17.81 -7.85 -11.01
CA PHE A 295 -16.68 -7.11 -10.49
C PHE A 295 -16.41 -7.45 -9.03
N THR A 296 -15.26 -7.01 -8.50
CA THR A 296 -14.91 -7.21 -7.10
C THR A 296 -14.85 -5.90 -6.35
N VAL A 297 -15.28 -5.94 -5.09
CA VAL A 297 -15.24 -4.82 -4.14
C VAL A 297 -14.69 -5.31 -2.79
N PRO A 298 -14.18 -4.43 -1.91
CA PRO A 298 -13.94 -4.77 -0.52
C PRO A 298 -15.22 -5.29 0.16
N ARG A 299 -15.09 -6.29 1.05
CA ARG A 299 -16.24 -6.90 1.75
C ARG A 299 -17.11 -5.89 2.49
N ASP A 300 -16.48 -4.90 3.11
CA ASP A 300 -17.18 -3.85 3.86
C ASP A 300 -17.96 -2.85 2.96
N ALA A 301 -17.73 -2.90 1.66
CA ALA A 301 -18.42 -2.07 0.68
C ALA A 301 -19.68 -2.74 0.06
N ILE A 302 -19.92 -4.04 0.31
CA ILE A 302 -21.01 -4.80 -0.34
C ILE A 302 -22.37 -4.10 -0.19
N ASN A 303 -22.80 -3.77 1.04
CA ASN A 303 -24.11 -3.16 1.29
C ASN A 303 -24.26 -1.80 0.60
N ARG A 304 -23.17 -1.04 0.53
CA ARG A 304 -23.14 0.25 -0.15
C ARG A 304 -23.21 0.07 -1.66
N ALA A 305 -22.49 -0.91 -2.20
CA ALA A 305 -22.54 -1.27 -3.62
C ALA A 305 -23.95 -1.72 -4.03
N GLU A 306 -24.59 -2.60 -3.25
CA GLU A 306 -25.95 -3.06 -3.51
C GLU A 306 -26.93 -1.87 -3.56
N LYS A 307 -26.90 -1.00 -2.54
CA LYS A 307 -27.74 0.19 -2.50
C LYS A 307 -27.54 1.07 -3.74
N THR A 308 -26.29 1.34 -4.11
CA THR A 308 -25.96 2.17 -5.29
C THR A 308 -26.49 1.55 -6.58
N VAL A 309 -26.32 0.23 -6.77
CA VAL A 309 -26.76 -0.47 -7.98
C VAL A 309 -28.29 -0.49 -8.07
N VAL A 310 -28.99 -0.79 -6.97
CA VAL A 310 -30.45 -0.83 -6.94
C VAL A 310 -31.08 0.57 -7.17
N GLU A 311 -30.45 1.62 -6.64
CA GLU A 311 -30.90 3.01 -6.87
C GLU A 311 -30.67 3.44 -8.32
N LEU A 312 -29.60 2.97 -8.97
CA LEU A 312 -29.28 3.30 -10.36
C LEU A 312 -30.15 2.57 -11.37
N PHE A 313 -30.54 1.32 -11.09
CA PHE A 313 -31.32 0.46 -12.00
C PHE A 313 -32.62 -0.04 -11.34
N PRO A 314 -33.56 0.86 -11.00
CA PRO A 314 -34.77 0.51 -10.22
C PRO A 314 -35.75 -0.40 -11.00
N ASP A 315 -35.79 -0.31 -12.32
CA ASP A 315 -36.68 -1.11 -13.16
C ASP A 315 -36.20 -2.56 -13.28
N GLU A 316 -34.91 -2.79 -13.29
CA GLU A 316 -34.26 -4.10 -13.31
C GLU A 316 -34.23 -4.77 -11.93
N ALA A 317 -34.38 -3.98 -10.86
CA ALA A 317 -34.31 -4.46 -9.45
C ALA A 317 -35.48 -5.39 -9.02
N GLN A 318 -36.47 -5.62 -9.89
CA GLN A 318 -37.57 -6.58 -9.63
C GLN A 318 -37.14 -8.06 -9.72
N GLY A 319 -35.89 -8.33 -10.16
CA GLY A 319 -35.28 -9.66 -10.21
C GLY A 319 -34.08 -9.80 -9.29
N LYS A 320 -33.21 -10.80 -9.59
CA LYS A 320 -31.90 -10.93 -8.93
C LYS A 320 -30.86 -10.05 -9.62
N LEU A 321 -31.07 -8.73 -9.59
CA LEU A 321 -30.15 -7.78 -10.21
C LEU A 321 -28.75 -7.82 -9.59
N PHE A 322 -28.68 -7.97 -8.25
CA PHE A 322 -27.44 -7.92 -7.49
C PHE A 322 -27.23 -9.20 -6.71
N GLU A 323 -26.11 -9.85 -6.95
CA GLU A 323 -25.65 -10.99 -6.14
C GLU A 323 -24.22 -10.73 -5.67
N ALA A 324 -23.94 -10.95 -4.40
CA ALA A 324 -22.61 -10.85 -3.83
C ALA A 324 -22.19 -12.12 -3.11
N SER A 325 -20.93 -12.48 -3.22
CA SER A 325 -20.33 -13.59 -2.49
C SER A 325 -18.89 -13.26 -2.10
N ASP A 326 -18.53 -13.66 -0.88
CA ASP A 326 -17.15 -13.55 -0.44
C ASP A 326 -16.23 -14.39 -1.32
N ILE A 327 -15.09 -13.81 -1.68
CA ILE A 327 -14.00 -14.51 -2.36
C ILE A 327 -12.66 -14.19 -1.70
N ALA A 328 -11.67 -15.04 -1.94
CA ALA A 328 -10.26 -14.71 -1.76
C ALA A 328 -9.62 -14.54 -3.13
N LYS A 329 -8.78 -13.52 -3.28
CA LYS A 329 -7.99 -13.27 -4.48
C LYS A 329 -6.57 -13.75 -4.27
N VAL A 330 -6.13 -14.71 -5.10
CA VAL A 330 -4.73 -15.15 -5.19
C VAL A 330 -4.14 -14.60 -6.47
N SER A 331 -3.03 -13.89 -6.36
CA SER A 331 -2.37 -13.21 -7.49
C SER A 331 -0.93 -13.67 -7.63
N VAL A 332 -0.55 -14.09 -8.82
CA VAL A 332 0.83 -14.35 -9.22
C VAL A 332 1.36 -13.11 -9.91
N VAL A 333 2.52 -12.63 -9.48
CA VAL A 333 3.13 -11.38 -9.96
C VAL A 333 4.56 -11.64 -10.43
N GLY A 334 4.96 -11.08 -11.56
CA GLY A 334 6.33 -11.11 -12.06
C GLY A 334 6.47 -10.46 -13.42
N VAL A 335 7.45 -9.58 -13.58
CA VAL A 335 7.74 -8.89 -14.87
C VAL A 335 8.17 -9.86 -15.96
N GLY A 336 8.75 -11.01 -15.62
CA GLY A 336 9.13 -12.06 -16.58
C GLY A 336 7.94 -12.68 -17.32
N MET A 337 6.72 -12.52 -16.83
CA MET A 337 5.52 -13.00 -17.52
C MET A 337 5.29 -12.33 -18.89
N ARG A 338 5.83 -11.12 -19.12
CA ARG A 338 5.75 -10.42 -20.41
C ARG A 338 6.37 -11.22 -21.56
N THR A 339 7.41 -11.96 -21.28
CA THR A 339 8.20 -12.69 -22.27
C THR A 339 8.04 -14.21 -22.22
N HIS A 340 7.40 -14.73 -21.16
CA HIS A 340 7.26 -16.18 -20.96
C HIS A 340 5.81 -16.64 -21.13
N THR A 341 5.63 -17.68 -21.91
CA THR A 341 4.34 -18.35 -22.09
C THR A 341 4.15 -19.47 -21.07
N GLY A 342 2.88 -19.83 -20.79
CA GLY A 342 2.56 -20.99 -19.96
C GLY A 342 2.35 -20.71 -18.47
N VAL A 343 2.59 -19.49 -17.97
CA VAL A 343 2.38 -19.13 -16.55
C VAL A 343 0.93 -19.37 -16.13
N ALA A 344 -0.04 -18.94 -16.93
CA ALA A 344 -1.45 -19.18 -16.67
C ALA A 344 -1.79 -20.68 -16.64
N ALA A 345 -1.24 -21.45 -17.57
CA ALA A 345 -1.47 -22.90 -17.61
C ALA A 345 -0.89 -23.61 -16.36
N LYS A 346 0.31 -23.21 -15.91
CA LYS A 346 0.95 -23.73 -14.69
C LYS A 346 0.11 -23.40 -13.44
N LEU A 347 -0.35 -22.14 -13.33
CA LEU A 347 -1.24 -21.70 -12.24
C LEU A 347 -2.54 -22.51 -12.19
N PHE A 348 -3.23 -22.62 -13.33
CA PHE A 348 -4.52 -23.32 -13.38
C PHE A 348 -4.37 -24.82 -13.15
N ALA A 349 -3.30 -25.43 -13.66
CA ALA A 349 -3.01 -26.86 -13.40
C ALA A 349 -2.75 -27.12 -11.90
N ALA A 350 -1.99 -26.26 -11.23
CA ALA A 350 -1.71 -26.38 -9.80
C ALA A 350 -3.02 -26.29 -8.96
N LEU A 351 -3.87 -25.32 -9.25
CA LEU A 351 -5.16 -25.17 -8.57
C LEU A 351 -6.11 -26.34 -8.85
N ALA A 352 -6.16 -26.83 -10.09
CA ALA A 352 -6.99 -27.96 -10.48
C ALA A 352 -6.57 -29.26 -9.75
N GLN A 353 -5.26 -29.54 -9.67
CA GLN A 353 -4.72 -30.70 -8.93
C GLN A 353 -5.06 -30.65 -7.45
N ALA A 354 -5.16 -29.44 -6.88
CA ALA A 354 -5.56 -29.22 -5.50
C ALA A 354 -7.07 -29.24 -5.27
N GLY A 355 -7.87 -29.38 -6.32
CA GLY A 355 -9.33 -29.35 -6.23
C GLY A 355 -9.91 -27.95 -5.94
N VAL A 356 -9.12 -26.89 -6.17
CA VAL A 356 -9.55 -25.49 -5.96
C VAL A 356 -10.28 -24.98 -7.20
N ASN A 357 -11.54 -24.58 -7.02
CA ASN A 357 -12.36 -24.06 -8.11
C ASN A 357 -12.13 -22.55 -8.30
N ILE A 358 -11.88 -22.14 -9.54
CA ILE A 358 -11.70 -20.73 -9.93
C ILE A 358 -13.05 -20.14 -10.27
N GLN A 359 -13.40 -19.00 -9.65
CA GLN A 359 -14.66 -18.29 -9.88
C GLN A 359 -14.50 -17.06 -10.79
N LEU A 360 -13.32 -16.48 -10.83
CA LEU A 360 -13.00 -15.27 -11.58
C LEU A 360 -11.53 -15.26 -11.94
N VAL A 361 -11.19 -14.75 -13.12
CA VAL A 361 -9.80 -14.56 -13.57
C VAL A 361 -9.63 -13.15 -14.10
N SER A 362 -8.54 -12.51 -13.74
CA SER A 362 -8.09 -11.25 -14.35
C SER A 362 -6.60 -11.32 -14.61
N THR A 363 -6.16 -10.75 -15.73
CA THR A 363 -4.76 -10.77 -16.15
C THR A 363 -4.30 -9.38 -16.54
N SER A 364 -3.04 -9.07 -16.25
CA SER A 364 -2.29 -7.97 -16.84
C SER A 364 -0.99 -8.52 -17.44
N GLU A 365 -0.10 -7.65 -17.90
CA GLU A 365 1.20 -8.07 -18.44
C GLU A 365 2.09 -8.76 -17.41
N ILE A 366 1.97 -8.39 -16.13
CA ILE A 366 2.83 -8.85 -15.02
C ILE A 366 2.04 -9.49 -13.87
N LYS A 367 0.73 -9.73 -14.04
CA LYS A 367 -0.12 -10.33 -12.99
C LYS A 367 -1.16 -11.26 -13.59
N ILE A 368 -1.38 -12.39 -12.91
CA ILE A 368 -2.56 -13.24 -13.08
C ILE A 368 -3.22 -13.38 -11.72
N ALA A 369 -4.47 -12.90 -11.61
CA ALA A 369 -5.26 -12.98 -10.38
C ALA A 369 -6.44 -13.91 -10.57
N VAL A 370 -6.70 -14.76 -9.57
CA VAL A 370 -7.84 -15.67 -9.52
C VAL A 370 -8.67 -15.41 -8.27
N GLY A 371 -9.98 -15.34 -8.43
CA GLY A 371 -10.95 -15.35 -7.34
C GLY A 371 -11.35 -16.79 -7.03
N ILE A 372 -11.25 -17.19 -5.77
CA ILE A 372 -11.55 -18.54 -5.27
C ILE A 372 -12.40 -18.49 -4.00
N ASP A 373 -12.89 -19.64 -3.55
CA ASP A 373 -13.58 -19.74 -2.26
C ASP A 373 -12.63 -19.36 -1.11
N PRO A 374 -13.05 -18.53 -0.14
CA PRO A 374 -12.21 -18.12 1.00
C PRO A 374 -11.66 -19.28 1.83
N LYS A 375 -12.35 -20.40 1.88
CA LYS A 375 -11.90 -21.60 2.63
C LYS A 375 -10.64 -22.22 2.04
N ASP A 376 -10.42 -22.08 0.72
CA ASP A 376 -9.29 -22.66 -0.01
C ASP A 376 -8.09 -21.68 -0.10
N ALA A 377 -8.24 -20.45 0.41
CA ALA A 377 -7.32 -19.33 0.19
C ALA A 377 -5.85 -19.63 0.55
N GLU A 378 -5.60 -20.13 1.76
CA GLU A 378 -4.23 -20.41 2.22
C GLU A 378 -3.62 -21.63 1.53
N GLN A 379 -4.43 -22.68 1.32
CA GLN A 379 -4.00 -23.85 0.59
C GLN A 379 -3.61 -23.50 -0.85
N ALA A 380 -4.45 -22.73 -1.54
CA ALA A 380 -4.20 -22.27 -2.89
C ALA A 380 -2.90 -21.43 -2.98
N THR A 381 -2.69 -20.55 -2.00
CA THR A 381 -1.48 -19.72 -1.96
C THR A 381 -0.22 -20.56 -1.83
N ARG A 382 -0.21 -21.56 -0.92
CA ARG A 382 0.92 -22.50 -0.75
C ARG A 382 1.20 -23.28 -2.03
N ILE A 383 0.18 -23.89 -2.61
CA ILE A 383 0.29 -24.73 -3.81
C ILE A 383 0.78 -23.93 -5.02
N VAL A 384 0.26 -22.72 -5.19
CA VAL A 384 0.71 -21.82 -6.25
C VAL A 384 2.17 -21.40 -6.04
N HIS A 385 2.55 -21.05 -4.81
CA HIS A 385 3.92 -20.71 -4.47
C HIS A 385 4.90 -21.87 -4.78
N ASP A 386 4.55 -23.09 -4.36
CA ASP A 386 5.35 -24.30 -4.63
C ASP A 386 5.43 -24.61 -6.13
N ALA A 387 4.33 -24.45 -6.85
CA ALA A 387 4.29 -24.68 -8.30
C ALA A 387 5.24 -23.77 -9.06
N PHE A 388 5.54 -22.57 -8.56
CA PHE A 388 6.48 -21.64 -9.18
C PHE A 388 7.88 -21.68 -8.56
N ASP A 389 8.19 -22.66 -7.70
CA ASP A 389 9.50 -22.87 -7.09
C ASP A 389 10.05 -21.63 -6.35
N LEU A 390 9.15 -20.88 -5.65
CA LEU A 390 9.46 -19.60 -5.00
C LEU A 390 10.02 -19.75 -3.57
N GLY A 391 10.09 -20.98 -3.05
CA GLY A 391 10.61 -21.28 -1.72
C GLY A 391 12.13 -21.28 -1.65
N VAL A 392 12.65 -21.20 -0.42
CA VAL A 392 14.07 -21.50 -0.15
C VAL A 392 14.25 -23.00 -0.38
N GLU A 393 15.21 -23.40 -1.24
CA GLU A 393 15.60 -24.80 -1.33
C GLU A 393 15.97 -25.30 0.07
N SER A 394 15.29 -26.37 0.52
CA SER A 394 15.65 -27.05 1.76
C SER A 394 17.03 -27.67 1.53
N SER A 395 18.07 -27.02 2.06
CA SER A 395 19.44 -27.51 2.07
C SER A 395 19.61 -28.75 2.96
#